data_427a7845d55db0948807c78bfdd46399
#
_entry.id   427a7845d55db0948807c78bfdd46399
#
_cell.length_a   1.000
_cell.length_b   1.000
_cell.length_c   1.000
_cell.angle_alpha   90.00
_cell.angle_beta   90.00
_cell.angle_gamma   90.00
#
_symmetry.space_group_name_H-M   'P 1'
#
loop_
_entity.id
_entity.type
_entity.pdbx_description
1 polymer ?
#
loop_
_entity_poly.entity_id
_entity_poly.type
_entity_poly.pdbx_seq_one_letter_code
_entity_poly.pdbx_strand_id
1 'polypeptide(L)'
;MIPHQIGYMPQIEKENKTTKTLNIGLLGVLTKHKGGTIVAELAEKIERENLDVRIKLIGTSCVDINSPVFSQTGAYTRGAIPRLTLENDIDVFLIPSIWPETFSYTTEEIMKMGMPIMCFDIGAPAERVKKYDKGIIIPAISAESVYQTIRDNQIVKESTDKKVNSQKVLFVVQEVTFSSRYRIDHLREQLIRKGISSDCVSIKDTKKCDLKAYNSIVVYRISEYEKLKKLKSKAKKLNMQVFYDIDDYIFNYQAIKDIGFLKGKEYRNYENYTEQIRNCMEICDGYIVSTLSLEKVIKEQFPGKVVVVNRNVASMEMVIASLTVEKVHKDNITIGYFSGTKTHNDDFESIKGELLSVMQENENIHLLVAGQIELPAEFNAVKDQVETFKFVSWQELPHLIAKADINLMPLENSIFHECKSENKWMEAALVNVPTIASRNNELASVIRDGEDGFLCKNSEEWAEKLNKLIRDESLRNQIASSAHARIMKEYMTDDMEMETLRAILK
;
A
#
# COMPACT_ATOMS: atom_id res chain seq x y z
N MET A 1 -4.53 12.58 34.84
CA MET A 1 -5.14 11.76 33.77
C MET A 1 -4.10 11.65 32.66
N ILE A 2 -3.58 10.47 32.38
CA ILE A 2 -2.64 10.28 31.26
C ILE A 2 -3.44 10.50 29.98
N PRO A 3 -3.04 11.43 29.08
CA PRO A 3 -3.76 11.62 27.84
C PRO A 3 -3.69 10.31 27.03
N HIS A 4 -4.83 9.82 26.54
CA HIS A 4 -4.83 8.75 25.58
C HIS A 4 -4.03 9.21 24.35
N GLN A 5 -2.89 8.58 24.10
CA GLN A 5 -2.10 8.85 22.90
C GLN A 5 -2.59 7.98 21.78
N ILE A 6 -2.94 8.58 20.67
CA ILE A 6 -3.08 7.83 19.43
C ILE A 6 -1.70 7.70 18.79
N GLY A 7 -1.44 6.57 18.13
CA GLY A 7 -0.21 6.37 17.35
C GLY A 7 0.00 7.45 16.28
N TYR A 8 1.07 7.32 15.53
CA TYR A 8 1.40 8.20 14.43
C TYR A 8 0.23 8.30 13.42
N MET A 9 0.04 9.51 12.90
CA MET A 9 -0.86 9.81 11.80
C MET A 9 -0.13 10.81 10.90
N PRO A 10 0.08 10.53 9.61
CA PRO A 10 0.80 11.45 8.73
C PRO A 10 -0.01 12.71 8.49
N GLN A 11 0.69 13.83 8.34
CA GLN A 11 0.06 15.06 7.88
C GLN A 11 -0.29 14.95 6.40
N ILE A 12 -1.44 15.50 6.04
CA ILE A 12 -1.92 15.55 4.67
C ILE A 12 -1.70 16.97 4.15
N GLU A 13 -0.88 17.09 3.12
CA GLU A 13 -0.79 18.30 2.33
C GLU A 13 -1.71 18.14 1.11
N LYS A 14 -2.78 18.94 1.05
CA LYS A 14 -3.62 19.07 -0.14
C LYS A 14 -3.09 20.23 -0.97
N GLU A 15 -2.75 19.98 -2.23
CA GLU A 15 -2.63 21.08 -3.18
C GLU A 15 -3.97 21.83 -3.26
N ASN A 16 -3.91 23.16 -3.28
CA ASN A 16 -5.10 24.02 -3.44
C ASN A 16 -5.77 23.73 -4.77
N LYS A 17 -6.61 22.70 -4.81
CA LYS A 17 -7.48 22.44 -5.96
C LYS A 17 -8.57 23.50 -6.00
N THR A 18 -8.73 24.13 -7.13
CA THR A 18 -9.85 25.03 -7.43
C THR A 18 -11.11 24.22 -7.80
N THR A 19 -11.48 23.23 -7.00
CA THR A 19 -12.76 22.53 -7.19
C THR A 19 -13.87 23.34 -6.56
N LYS A 20 -14.98 23.48 -7.28
CA LYS A 20 -16.16 24.23 -6.85
C LYS A 20 -16.90 23.54 -5.70
N THR A 21 -16.86 22.20 -5.66
CA THR A 21 -17.58 21.37 -4.68
C THR A 21 -16.84 21.31 -3.35
N LEU A 22 -17.52 21.62 -2.24
CA LEU A 22 -17.05 21.42 -0.89
C LEU A 22 -17.32 19.96 -0.46
N ASN A 23 -16.30 19.21 -0.10
CA ASN A 23 -16.42 17.85 0.43
C ASN A 23 -16.25 17.84 1.95
N ILE A 24 -17.35 17.62 2.67
CA ILE A 24 -17.36 17.48 4.13
C ILE A 24 -17.15 16.02 4.48
N GLY A 25 -16.07 15.72 5.20
CA GLY A 25 -15.75 14.39 5.70
C GLY A 25 -16.41 14.10 7.04
N LEU A 26 -16.86 12.87 7.22
CA LEU A 26 -17.23 12.29 8.50
C LEU A 26 -16.33 11.06 8.72
N LEU A 27 -15.99 10.74 9.96
CA LEU A 27 -15.09 9.63 10.26
C LEU A 27 -15.66 8.71 11.34
N GLY A 28 -15.75 7.40 11.05
CA GLY A 28 -16.16 6.36 11.98
C GLY A 28 -17.55 5.79 11.75
N VAL A 29 -18.18 5.31 12.81
CA VAL A 29 -19.56 4.78 12.76
C VAL A 29 -20.53 5.89 13.13
N LEU A 30 -21.38 6.27 12.18
CA LEU A 30 -22.38 7.33 12.37
C LEU A 30 -23.66 6.75 12.99
N THR A 31 -23.85 6.98 14.28
CA THR A 31 -25.07 6.60 15.04
C THR A 31 -25.92 7.84 15.33
N LYS A 32 -27.14 7.64 15.86
CA LYS A 32 -27.99 8.76 16.30
C LYS A 32 -27.29 9.65 17.33
N HIS A 33 -26.61 9.05 18.33
CA HIS A 33 -25.85 9.81 19.35
C HIS A 33 -24.62 10.54 18.78
N LYS A 34 -24.05 10.01 17.71
CA LYS A 34 -22.98 10.68 16.96
C LYS A 34 -23.52 11.63 15.88
N GLY A 35 -24.76 12.12 16.03
CA GLY A 35 -25.33 13.17 15.20
C GLY A 35 -25.86 12.71 13.84
N GLY A 36 -26.12 11.41 13.66
CA GLY A 36 -26.60 10.87 12.38
C GLY A 36 -27.89 11.55 11.89
N THR A 37 -28.81 11.91 12.79
CA THR A 37 -30.03 12.64 12.44
C THR A 37 -29.72 14.05 11.90
N ILE A 38 -28.78 14.75 12.55
CA ILE A 38 -28.33 16.09 12.09
C ILE A 38 -27.69 16.00 10.70
N VAL A 39 -26.92 14.96 10.44
CA VAL A 39 -26.30 14.74 9.12
C VAL A 39 -27.36 14.47 8.05
N ALA A 40 -28.42 13.70 8.38
CA ALA A 40 -29.52 13.47 7.46
C ALA A 40 -30.26 14.77 7.12
N GLU A 41 -30.62 15.56 8.12
CA GLU A 41 -31.26 16.88 7.96
C GLU A 41 -30.38 17.85 7.16
N LEU A 42 -29.06 17.83 7.40
CA LEU A 42 -28.10 18.64 6.66
C LEU A 42 -28.04 18.22 5.18
N ALA A 43 -28.03 16.93 4.91
CA ALA A 43 -28.02 16.40 3.56
C ALA A 43 -29.27 16.80 2.77
N GLU A 44 -30.45 16.67 3.38
CA GLU A 44 -31.73 17.14 2.81
C GLU A 44 -31.72 18.64 2.55
N LYS A 45 -31.13 19.43 3.45
CA LYS A 45 -31.05 20.90 3.28
C LYS A 45 -30.10 21.27 2.14
N ILE A 46 -28.94 20.65 2.05
CA ILE A 46 -27.96 20.86 0.96
C ILE A 46 -28.61 20.54 -0.39
N GLU A 47 -29.32 19.43 -0.47
CA GLU A 47 -30.03 19.01 -1.68
C GLU A 47 -31.14 20.01 -2.08
N ARG A 48 -32.01 20.39 -1.15
CA ARG A 48 -33.12 21.31 -1.36
C ARG A 48 -32.62 22.68 -1.83
N GLU A 49 -31.51 23.16 -1.30
CA GLU A 49 -30.96 24.48 -1.65
C GLU A 49 -29.96 24.40 -2.81
N ASN A 50 -29.79 23.20 -3.40
CA ASN A 50 -28.92 22.94 -4.55
C ASN A 50 -27.47 23.47 -4.35
N LEU A 51 -26.92 23.26 -3.17
CA LEU A 51 -25.55 23.67 -2.87
C LEU A 51 -24.54 22.70 -3.47
N ASP A 52 -23.40 23.24 -3.92
CA ASP A 52 -22.29 22.44 -4.40
C ASP A 52 -21.46 21.89 -3.23
N VAL A 53 -22.12 21.10 -2.38
CA VAL A 53 -21.56 20.44 -1.18
C VAL A 53 -21.85 18.95 -1.23
N ARG A 54 -20.89 18.13 -0.80
CA ARG A 54 -21.01 16.69 -0.65
C ARG A 54 -20.64 16.29 0.77
N ILE A 55 -21.34 15.30 1.33
CA ILE A 55 -21.03 14.70 2.64
C ILE A 55 -20.52 13.30 2.39
N LYS A 56 -19.29 13.01 2.85
CA LYS A 56 -18.59 11.75 2.60
C LYS A 56 -18.20 11.10 3.93
N LEU A 57 -18.82 9.99 4.26
CA LEU A 57 -18.50 9.23 5.47
C LEU A 57 -17.41 8.19 5.19
N ILE A 58 -16.24 8.37 5.78
CA ILE A 58 -15.24 7.32 5.92
C ILE A 58 -15.69 6.43 7.07
N GLY A 59 -16.41 5.37 6.75
CA GLY A 59 -17.05 4.51 7.73
C GLY A 59 -18.42 4.01 7.31
N THR A 60 -19.25 3.65 8.31
CA THR A 60 -20.59 3.12 8.11
C THR A 60 -21.63 3.94 8.87
N SER A 61 -22.82 4.10 8.30
CA SER A 61 -23.95 4.75 8.97
C SER A 61 -24.95 3.72 9.50
N CYS A 62 -25.38 3.91 10.75
CA CYS A 62 -26.52 3.21 11.37
C CYS A 62 -27.84 3.99 11.19
N VAL A 63 -27.78 5.17 10.56
CA VAL A 63 -28.93 6.00 10.21
C VAL A 63 -29.10 5.94 8.71
N ASP A 64 -30.32 5.74 8.25
CA ASP A 64 -30.63 5.76 6.83
C ASP A 64 -30.60 7.21 6.33
N ILE A 65 -29.73 7.50 5.35
CA ILE A 65 -29.56 8.82 4.75
C ILE A 65 -29.69 8.64 3.23
N ASN A 66 -30.89 8.84 2.75
CA ASN A 66 -31.21 8.69 1.33
C ASN A 66 -31.13 10.05 0.61
N SER A 67 -29.91 10.48 0.29
CA SER A 67 -29.67 11.73 -0.43
C SER A 67 -28.49 11.57 -1.40
N PRO A 68 -28.57 12.13 -2.61
CA PRO A 68 -27.49 12.07 -3.61
C PRO A 68 -26.24 12.86 -3.20
N VAL A 69 -26.35 13.71 -2.17
CA VAL A 69 -25.20 14.47 -1.65
C VAL A 69 -24.43 13.70 -0.58
N PHE A 70 -24.94 12.55 -0.12
CA PHE A 70 -24.30 11.69 0.89
C PHE A 70 -23.71 10.42 0.27
N SER A 71 -22.53 10.04 0.73
CA SER A 71 -21.90 8.74 0.38
C SER A 71 -21.09 8.19 1.54
N GLN A 72 -20.87 6.86 1.56
CA GLN A 72 -20.06 6.20 2.59
C GLN A 72 -19.11 5.18 1.97
N THR A 73 -17.92 5.01 2.59
CA THR A 73 -16.89 4.08 2.11
C THR A 73 -17.09 2.64 2.60
N GLY A 74 -17.85 2.44 3.68
CA GLY A 74 -17.91 1.17 4.41
C GLY A 74 -16.84 1.06 5.50
N ALA A 75 -16.67 -0.16 6.04
CA ALA A 75 -15.67 -0.41 7.08
C ALA A 75 -14.25 -0.13 6.57
N TYR A 76 -13.41 0.40 7.45
CA TYR A 76 -12.04 0.79 7.12
C TYR A 76 -11.08 0.41 8.26
N THR A 77 -9.79 0.30 7.95
CA THR A 77 -8.73 0.23 8.94
C THR A 77 -8.23 1.64 9.29
N ARG A 78 -7.69 1.82 10.49
CA ARG A 78 -7.15 3.12 10.93
C ARG A 78 -6.07 3.64 9.98
N GLY A 79 -5.19 2.77 9.50
CA GLY A 79 -4.13 3.12 8.55
C GLY A 79 -4.65 3.67 7.22
N ALA A 80 -5.87 3.29 6.81
CA ALA A 80 -6.47 3.74 5.57
C ALA A 80 -7.05 5.17 5.63
N ILE A 81 -7.21 5.76 6.81
CA ILE A 81 -7.85 7.07 6.98
C ILE A 81 -7.19 8.15 6.12
N PRO A 82 -5.84 8.33 6.12
CA PRO A 82 -5.19 9.35 5.31
C PRO A 82 -5.44 9.17 3.81
N ARG A 83 -5.32 7.95 3.30
CA ARG A 83 -5.60 7.62 1.91
C ARG A 83 -7.06 7.89 1.55
N LEU A 84 -7.99 7.40 2.36
CA LEU A 84 -9.43 7.61 2.14
C LEU A 84 -9.82 9.09 2.21
N THR A 85 -9.15 9.89 3.04
CA THR A 85 -9.31 11.34 3.10
C THR A 85 -8.95 11.98 1.76
N LEU A 86 -7.82 11.59 1.17
CA LEU A 86 -7.37 12.08 -0.13
C LEU A 86 -8.27 11.58 -1.27
N GLU A 87 -8.56 10.27 -1.32
CA GLU A 87 -9.40 9.66 -2.36
C GLU A 87 -10.80 10.27 -2.43
N ASN A 88 -11.34 10.63 -1.28
CA ASN A 88 -12.64 11.30 -1.20
C ASN A 88 -12.55 12.83 -1.32
N ASP A 89 -11.35 13.37 -1.54
CA ASP A 89 -11.07 14.80 -1.68
C ASP A 89 -11.67 15.65 -0.54
N ILE A 90 -11.58 15.16 0.71
CA ILE A 90 -12.16 15.82 1.88
C ILE A 90 -11.49 17.18 2.10
N ASP A 91 -12.29 18.25 2.23
CA ASP A 91 -11.80 19.61 2.49
C ASP A 91 -11.81 19.95 3.97
N VAL A 92 -12.86 19.53 4.68
CA VAL A 92 -13.06 19.77 6.11
C VAL A 92 -13.78 18.58 6.74
N PHE A 93 -13.42 18.21 7.94
CA PHE A 93 -14.15 17.19 8.69
C PHE A 93 -15.19 17.82 9.60
N LEU A 94 -16.33 17.14 9.76
CA LEU A 94 -17.37 17.45 10.74
C LEU A 94 -17.42 16.34 11.78
N ILE A 95 -17.32 16.69 13.06
CA ILE A 95 -17.64 15.84 14.20
C ILE A 95 -19.05 16.23 14.68
N PRO A 96 -20.09 15.52 14.23
CA PRO A 96 -21.48 15.90 14.49
C PRO A 96 -22.01 15.35 15.82
N SER A 97 -21.14 14.82 16.70
CA SER A 97 -21.56 14.22 17.98
C SER A 97 -22.39 15.19 18.80
N ILE A 98 -23.57 14.73 19.23
CA ILE A 98 -24.48 15.46 20.12
C ILE A 98 -24.34 15.02 21.58
N TRP A 99 -23.38 14.12 21.83
CA TRP A 99 -23.05 13.61 23.16
C TRP A 99 -21.72 14.17 23.64
N PRO A 100 -21.56 14.59 24.91
CA PRO A 100 -20.30 15.09 25.42
C PRO A 100 -19.28 13.94 25.58
N GLU A 101 -18.51 13.68 24.54
CA GLU A 101 -17.44 12.68 24.57
C GLU A 101 -16.35 13.08 25.55
N THR A 102 -15.86 12.13 26.36
CA THR A 102 -14.74 12.34 27.29
C THR A 102 -13.40 12.31 26.55
N PHE A 103 -13.35 11.62 25.42
CA PHE A 103 -12.23 11.57 24.48
C PHE A 103 -12.76 11.19 23.10
N SER A 104 -12.27 11.84 22.04
CA SER A 104 -12.62 11.51 20.66
C SER A 104 -11.37 11.13 19.90
N TYR A 105 -11.21 9.85 19.58
CA TYR A 105 -10.12 9.34 18.75
C TYR A 105 -10.17 9.95 17.35
N THR A 106 -11.34 10.03 16.75
CA THR A 106 -11.52 10.60 15.40
C THR A 106 -11.13 12.07 15.33
N THR A 107 -11.45 12.87 16.35
CA THR A 107 -11.00 14.27 16.46
C THR A 107 -9.48 14.36 16.46
N GLU A 108 -8.82 13.54 17.27
CA GLU A 108 -7.36 13.51 17.37
C GLU A 108 -6.69 13.05 16.07
N GLU A 109 -7.26 12.06 15.41
CA GLU A 109 -6.78 11.55 14.11
C GLU A 109 -6.85 12.64 13.03
N ILE A 110 -7.96 13.36 12.95
CA ILE A 110 -8.15 14.46 12.00
C ILE A 110 -7.18 15.60 12.26
N MET A 111 -7.02 16.01 13.52
CA MET A 111 -6.09 17.09 13.90
C MET A 111 -4.63 16.71 13.61
N LYS A 112 -4.23 15.46 13.89
CA LYS A 112 -2.89 14.96 13.55
C LYS A 112 -2.61 14.89 12.06
N MET A 113 -3.63 14.62 11.24
CA MET A 113 -3.51 14.71 9.78
C MET A 113 -3.37 16.16 9.26
N GLY A 114 -3.49 17.16 10.13
CA GLY A 114 -3.43 18.57 9.72
C GLY A 114 -4.68 19.05 8.97
N MET A 115 -5.79 18.31 9.06
CA MET A 115 -7.03 18.63 8.34
C MET A 115 -7.90 19.64 9.09
N PRO A 116 -8.60 20.54 8.39
CA PRO A 116 -9.63 21.39 9.01
C PRO A 116 -10.75 20.55 9.64
N ILE A 117 -11.25 20.99 10.79
CA ILE A 117 -12.23 20.25 11.56
C ILE A 117 -13.28 21.17 12.16
N MET A 118 -14.54 20.77 12.06
CA MET A 118 -15.70 21.44 12.68
C MET A 118 -16.32 20.53 13.74
N CYS A 119 -16.74 21.07 14.86
CA CYS A 119 -17.54 20.34 15.86
C CYS A 119 -18.46 21.27 16.62
N PHE A 120 -19.50 20.71 17.25
CA PHE A 120 -20.35 21.45 18.19
C PHE A 120 -19.57 21.81 19.46
N ASP A 121 -19.96 22.90 20.13
CA ASP A 121 -19.34 23.35 21.38
C ASP A 121 -19.73 22.46 22.57
N ILE A 122 -19.27 21.18 22.55
CA ILE A 122 -19.64 20.18 23.54
C ILE A 122 -18.50 19.16 23.74
N GLY A 123 -18.18 18.87 25.01
CA GLY A 123 -17.25 17.81 25.44
C GLY A 123 -15.79 18.02 24.99
N ALA A 124 -15.01 16.96 25.11
CA ALA A 124 -13.57 16.98 24.79
C ALA A 124 -13.23 17.33 23.33
N PRO A 125 -14.03 16.99 22.33
CA PRO A 125 -13.79 17.48 20.96
C PRO A 125 -13.70 19.01 20.90
N ALA A 126 -14.66 19.72 21.48
CA ALA A 126 -14.71 21.18 21.45
C ALA A 126 -13.52 21.82 22.13
N GLU A 127 -13.10 21.30 23.31
CA GLU A 127 -11.94 21.82 24.06
C GLU A 127 -10.64 21.74 23.25
N ARG A 128 -10.49 20.76 22.38
CA ARG A 128 -9.33 20.55 21.53
C ARG A 128 -9.42 21.37 20.24
N VAL A 129 -10.56 21.34 19.59
CA VAL A 129 -10.79 22.07 18.33
C VAL A 129 -10.67 23.57 18.55
N LYS A 130 -11.07 24.12 19.70
CA LYS A 130 -10.83 25.51 20.10
C LYS A 130 -9.35 25.93 20.14
N LYS A 131 -8.46 24.97 20.40
CA LYS A 131 -7.00 25.19 20.50
C LYS A 131 -6.26 24.85 19.20
N TYR A 132 -6.98 24.34 18.21
CA TYR A 132 -6.41 23.93 16.94
C TYR A 132 -6.56 25.05 15.91
N ASP A 133 -5.47 25.39 15.23
CA ASP A 133 -5.41 26.50 14.26
C ASP A 133 -6.39 26.37 13.09
N LYS A 134 -6.74 25.11 12.72
CA LYS A 134 -7.72 24.79 11.66
C LYS A 134 -9.05 24.31 12.24
N GLY A 135 -9.33 24.65 13.51
CA GLY A 135 -10.54 24.25 14.22
C GLY A 135 -11.66 25.28 14.07
N ILE A 136 -12.90 24.80 13.88
CA ILE A 136 -14.11 25.62 13.75
C ILE A 136 -15.15 25.11 14.75
N ILE A 137 -15.66 25.99 15.58
CA ILE A 137 -16.72 25.65 16.55
C ILE A 137 -18.08 26.04 15.99
N ILE A 138 -18.99 25.09 15.98
CA ILE A 138 -20.39 25.26 15.59
C ILE A 138 -21.18 25.66 16.84
N PRO A 139 -21.86 26.82 16.84
CA PRO A 139 -22.43 27.41 18.06
C PRO A 139 -23.66 26.69 18.63
N ALA A 140 -24.40 25.94 17.80
CA ALA A 140 -25.58 25.21 18.26
C ALA A 140 -25.66 23.80 17.65
N ILE A 141 -26.24 22.87 18.38
CA ILE A 141 -26.40 21.47 17.96
C ILE A 141 -27.61 21.36 17.02
N SER A 142 -27.41 21.70 15.75
CA SER A 142 -28.46 21.61 14.71
C SER A 142 -27.87 21.58 13.31
N ALA A 143 -28.60 21.02 12.36
CA ALA A 143 -28.24 21.05 10.94
C ALA A 143 -28.19 22.49 10.41
N GLU A 144 -29.06 23.36 10.88
CA GLU A 144 -29.06 24.79 10.54
C GLU A 144 -27.76 25.47 10.97
N SER A 145 -27.30 25.21 12.18
CA SER A 145 -26.04 25.81 12.68
C SER A 145 -24.82 25.32 11.90
N VAL A 146 -24.78 24.03 11.53
CA VAL A 146 -23.74 23.50 10.64
C VAL A 146 -23.77 24.23 9.29
N TYR A 147 -24.94 24.32 8.71
CA TYR A 147 -25.16 25.00 7.41
C TYR A 147 -24.70 26.45 7.43
N GLN A 148 -25.08 27.23 8.46
CA GLN A 148 -24.65 28.63 8.59
C GLN A 148 -23.15 28.74 8.81
N THR A 149 -22.56 27.86 9.63
CA THR A 149 -21.11 27.81 9.86
C THR A 149 -20.33 27.60 8.55
N ILE A 150 -20.84 26.72 7.67
CA ILE A 150 -20.24 26.48 6.34
C ILE A 150 -20.29 27.76 5.48
N ARG A 151 -21.38 28.49 5.51
CA ARG A 151 -21.56 29.74 4.75
C ARG A 151 -20.71 30.88 5.30
N ASP A 152 -20.77 31.12 6.60
CA ASP A 152 -20.14 32.29 7.26
C ASP A 152 -18.60 32.22 7.22
N ASN A 153 -18.03 31.01 7.26
CA ASN A 153 -16.58 30.83 7.19
C ASN A 153 -16.02 30.80 5.76
N GLN A 154 -16.85 31.11 4.75
CA GLN A 154 -16.47 31.05 3.33
C GLN A 154 -15.75 29.73 2.95
N ILE A 155 -16.11 28.64 3.64
CA ILE A 155 -15.58 27.31 3.35
C ILE A 155 -16.02 26.88 1.93
N VAL A 156 -17.13 27.47 1.44
CA VAL A 156 -17.56 27.38 0.04
C VAL A 156 -16.68 28.31 -0.79
N LYS A 157 -15.76 27.76 -1.54
CA LYS A 157 -14.89 28.49 -2.44
C LYS A 157 -15.68 29.13 -3.56
N GLU A 158 -15.52 30.46 -3.78
CA GLU A 158 -16.02 31.12 -4.98
C GLU A 158 -15.32 30.57 -6.22
N SER A 159 -16.09 30.29 -7.25
CA SER A 159 -15.57 29.73 -8.51
C SER A 159 -14.73 30.74 -9.25
N THR A 160 -13.44 30.50 -9.34
CA THR A 160 -12.67 31.04 -10.47
C THR A 160 -12.71 30.01 -11.60
N ASP A 161 -13.26 30.41 -12.75
CA ASP A 161 -13.34 29.61 -13.98
C ASP A 161 -11.93 29.24 -14.51
N LYS A 162 -11.29 28.27 -13.90
CA LYS A 162 -10.22 27.51 -14.53
C LYS A 162 -10.70 26.09 -14.67
N LYS A 163 -10.91 25.63 -15.92
CA LYS A 163 -11.08 24.21 -16.23
C LYS A 163 -9.92 23.43 -15.58
N VAL A 164 -10.20 22.83 -14.45
CA VAL A 164 -9.28 21.82 -13.89
C VAL A 164 -9.34 20.64 -14.85
N ASN A 165 -8.23 20.39 -15.52
CA ASN A 165 -8.01 19.15 -16.26
C ASN A 165 -7.94 18.04 -15.19
N SER A 166 -9.08 17.49 -14.79
CA SER A 166 -9.14 16.41 -13.82
C SER A 166 -8.64 15.12 -14.50
N GLN A 167 -7.33 14.92 -14.44
CA GLN A 167 -6.74 13.69 -14.94
C GLN A 167 -7.22 12.52 -14.06
N LYS A 168 -7.63 11.43 -14.72
CA LYS A 168 -8.15 10.25 -14.04
C LYS A 168 -7.67 8.98 -14.72
N VAL A 169 -7.24 8.01 -13.93
CA VAL A 169 -6.71 6.72 -14.40
C VAL A 169 -7.64 5.58 -13.97
N LEU A 170 -7.95 4.67 -14.90
CA LEU A 170 -8.71 3.47 -14.60
C LEU A 170 -7.75 2.29 -14.37
N PHE A 171 -7.72 1.74 -13.16
CA PHE A 171 -7.07 0.47 -12.87
C PHE A 171 -8.03 -0.70 -13.10
N VAL A 172 -7.53 -1.74 -13.75
CA VAL A 172 -8.32 -2.94 -14.03
C VAL A 172 -7.55 -4.17 -13.54
N VAL A 173 -8.20 -4.96 -12.69
CA VAL A 173 -7.64 -6.19 -12.12
C VAL A 173 -8.49 -7.38 -12.49
N GLN A 174 -7.89 -8.55 -12.52
CA GLN A 174 -8.63 -9.81 -12.66
C GLN A 174 -9.14 -10.26 -11.30
N GLU A 175 -8.24 -10.30 -10.33
CA GLU A 175 -8.49 -10.62 -8.93
C GLU A 175 -7.60 -9.74 -8.05
N VAL A 176 -8.09 -9.40 -6.86
CA VAL A 176 -7.29 -8.70 -5.85
C VAL A 176 -6.51 -9.75 -5.07
N THR A 177 -5.18 -9.67 -5.16
CA THR A 177 -4.25 -10.55 -4.43
C THR A 177 -3.42 -9.73 -3.45
N PHE A 178 -2.66 -10.38 -2.57
CA PHE A 178 -1.79 -9.65 -1.64
C PHE A 178 -0.70 -8.83 -2.36
N SER A 179 -0.24 -9.25 -3.54
CA SER A 179 0.74 -8.53 -4.34
C SER A 179 0.14 -7.33 -5.09
N SER A 180 -1.17 -7.35 -5.39
CA SER A 180 -1.84 -6.26 -6.10
C SER A 180 -1.78 -4.94 -5.33
N ARG A 181 -1.61 -4.95 -3.99
CA ARG A 181 -1.47 -3.72 -3.20
C ARG A 181 -0.30 -2.86 -3.68
N TYR A 182 0.87 -3.46 -3.96
CA TYR A 182 2.05 -2.73 -4.44
C TYR A 182 1.82 -2.09 -5.81
N ARG A 183 1.12 -2.81 -6.69
CA ARG A 183 0.96 -2.40 -8.09
C ARG A 183 -0.32 -1.61 -8.36
N ILE A 184 -1.32 -1.72 -7.48
CA ILE A 184 -2.59 -1.01 -7.61
C ILE A 184 -2.73 0.03 -6.50
N ASP A 185 -2.78 -0.39 -5.22
CA ASP A 185 -3.13 0.55 -4.15
C ASP A 185 -2.02 1.58 -3.92
N HIS A 186 -0.75 1.16 -3.92
CA HIS A 186 0.37 2.09 -3.77
C HIS A 186 0.54 3.00 -4.99
N LEU A 187 0.36 2.50 -6.22
CA LEU A 187 0.39 3.35 -7.41
C LEU A 187 -0.78 4.34 -7.42
N ARG A 188 -1.96 3.95 -6.97
CA ARG A 188 -3.09 4.86 -6.78
C ARG A 188 -2.80 5.91 -5.70
N GLU A 189 -2.14 5.54 -4.61
CA GLU A 189 -1.69 6.47 -3.59
C GLU A 189 -0.66 7.47 -4.15
N GLN A 190 0.30 7.02 -4.96
CA GLN A 190 1.25 7.89 -5.67
C GLN A 190 0.53 8.89 -6.60
N LEU A 191 -0.46 8.44 -7.39
CA LEU A 191 -1.24 9.29 -8.28
C LEU A 191 -2.04 10.35 -7.52
N ILE A 192 -2.70 9.95 -6.43
CA ILE A 192 -3.54 10.87 -5.67
C ILE A 192 -2.71 11.97 -5.00
N ARG A 193 -1.48 11.67 -4.58
CA ARG A 193 -0.52 12.66 -4.07
C ARG A 193 -0.08 13.66 -5.13
N LYS A 194 -0.16 13.31 -6.41
CA LYS A 194 0.06 14.20 -7.57
C LYS A 194 -1.25 14.85 -8.07
N GLY A 195 -2.33 14.79 -7.28
CA GLY A 195 -3.60 15.38 -7.64
C GLY A 195 -4.40 14.63 -8.72
N ILE A 196 -4.03 13.38 -9.04
CA ILE A 196 -4.65 12.57 -10.09
C ILE A 196 -5.59 11.56 -9.45
N SER A 197 -6.86 11.59 -9.82
CA SER A 197 -7.84 10.64 -9.33
C SER A 197 -7.74 9.28 -10.04
N SER A 198 -8.21 8.21 -9.40
CA SER A 198 -8.21 6.88 -9.99
C SER A 198 -9.34 6.02 -9.46
N ASP A 199 -9.85 5.14 -10.31
CA ASP A 199 -10.77 4.06 -9.90
C ASP A 199 -10.11 2.71 -10.14
N CYS A 200 -10.53 1.69 -9.39
CA CYS A 200 -10.11 0.31 -9.59
C CYS A 200 -11.34 -0.58 -9.76
N VAL A 201 -11.36 -1.36 -10.83
CA VAL A 201 -12.48 -2.25 -11.15
C VAL A 201 -11.98 -3.64 -11.58
N SER A 202 -12.83 -4.65 -11.40
CA SER A 202 -12.58 -5.96 -12.02
C SER A 202 -12.71 -5.87 -13.54
N ILE A 203 -11.93 -6.67 -14.28
CA ILE A 203 -12.06 -6.83 -15.74
C ILE A 203 -13.49 -7.23 -16.15
N LYS A 204 -14.22 -7.93 -15.27
CA LYS A 204 -15.62 -8.34 -15.48
C LYS A 204 -16.58 -7.15 -15.48
N ASP A 205 -16.26 -6.11 -14.72
CA ASP A 205 -17.12 -4.91 -14.53
C ASP A 205 -16.80 -3.75 -15.46
N THR A 206 -15.75 -3.83 -16.26
CA THR A 206 -15.35 -2.76 -17.21
C THR A 206 -16.45 -2.35 -18.20
N LYS A 207 -17.45 -3.22 -18.39
CA LYS A 207 -18.63 -2.90 -19.23
C LYS A 207 -19.51 -1.81 -18.64
N LYS A 208 -19.48 -1.63 -17.31
CA LYS A 208 -20.27 -0.65 -16.56
C LYS A 208 -19.58 0.71 -16.48
N CYS A 209 -18.29 0.79 -16.85
CA CYS A 209 -17.52 2.02 -16.75
C CYS A 209 -17.74 2.92 -17.97
N ASP A 210 -17.95 4.21 -17.72
CA ASP A 210 -17.83 5.23 -18.77
C ASP A 210 -16.34 5.56 -18.98
N LEU A 211 -15.74 4.92 -19.99
CA LEU A 211 -14.32 5.10 -20.29
C LEU A 211 -13.94 6.54 -20.67
N LYS A 212 -14.90 7.38 -21.09
CA LYS A 212 -14.63 8.79 -21.43
C LYS A 212 -14.21 9.63 -20.21
N ALA A 213 -14.49 9.13 -19.00
CA ALA A 213 -14.09 9.80 -17.76
C ALA A 213 -12.60 9.62 -17.43
N TYR A 214 -11.83 8.82 -18.19
CA TYR A 214 -10.45 8.48 -17.89
C TYR A 214 -9.49 8.90 -19.01
N ASN A 215 -8.25 9.19 -18.63
CA ASN A 215 -7.15 9.52 -19.56
C ASN A 215 -6.46 8.25 -20.07
N SER A 216 -6.30 7.24 -19.19
CA SER A 216 -5.63 5.99 -19.52
C SER A 216 -6.16 4.83 -18.68
N ILE A 217 -5.77 3.63 -19.08
CA ILE A 217 -6.10 2.39 -18.39
C ILE A 217 -4.81 1.69 -18.02
N VAL A 218 -4.69 1.27 -16.76
CA VAL A 218 -3.62 0.39 -16.27
C VAL A 218 -4.22 -0.95 -15.89
N VAL A 219 -3.78 -2.03 -16.54
CA VAL A 219 -4.25 -3.39 -16.27
C VAL A 219 -3.16 -4.18 -15.55
N TYR A 220 -3.49 -4.85 -14.44
CA TYR A 220 -2.54 -5.61 -13.65
C TYR A 220 -2.79 -7.11 -13.77
N ARG A 221 -1.78 -7.85 -14.23
CA ARG A 221 -1.75 -9.33 -14.33
C ARG A 221 -3.04 -9.94 -14.92
N ILE A 222 -3.62 -9.32 -15.96
CA ILE A 222 -4.80 -9.86 -16.66
C ILE A 222 -4.38 -11.02 -17.57
N SER A 223 -4.96 -12.19 -17.37
CA SER A 223 -4.82 -13.37 -18.26
C SER A 223 -6.05 -13.63 -19.13
N GLU A 224 -7.16 -12.92 -18.90
CA GLU A 224 -8.41 -13.05 -19.64
C GLU A 224 -8.36 -12.28 -20.98
N TYR A 225 -7.65 -12.85 -21.97
CA TYR A 225 -7.38 -12.23 -23.27
C TYR A 225 -8.60 -11.63 -23.95
N GLU A 226 -9.70 -12.40 -24.11
CA GLU A 226 -10.89 -11.93 -24.83
C GLU A 226 -11.57 -10.73 -24.15
N LYS A 227 -11.51 -10.65 -22.83
CA LYS A 227 -12.04 -9.49 -22.09
C LYS A 227 -11.15 -8.27 -22.26
N LEU A 228 -9.83 -8.47 -22.14
CA LEU A 228 -8.86 -7.39 -22.35
C LEU A 228 -8.90 -6.88 -23.79
N LYS A 229 -9.00 -7.74 -24.79
CA LYS A 229 -9.14 -7.38 -26.20
C LYS A 229 -10.37 -6.49 -26.45
N LYS A 230 -11.51 -6.82 -25.82
CA LYS A 230 -12.73 -6.00 -25.91
C LYS A 230 -12.53 -4.63 -25.25
N LEU A 231 -11.89 -4.57 -24.07
CA LEU A 231 -11.56 -3.33 -23.40
C LEU A 231 -10.61 -2.48 -24.27
N LYS A 232 -9.53 -3.08 -24.78
CA LYS A 232 -8.56 -2.43 -25.66
C LYS A 232 -9.20 -1.86 -26.93
N SER A 233 -10.12 -2.61 -27.55
CA SER A 233 -10.86 -2.12 -28.72
C SER A 233 -11.71 -0.88 -28.43
N LYS A 234 -12.31 -0.80 -27.23
CA LYS A 234 -13.05 0.39 -26.81
C LYS A 234 -12.11 1.58 -26.50
N ALA A 235 -11.01 1.33 -25.79
CA ALA A 235 -10.00 2.32 -25.47
C ALA A 235 -9.40 2.93 -26.76
N LYS A 236 -9.08 2.11 -27.76
CA LYS A 236 -8.58 2.57 -29.07
C LYS A 236 -9.53 3.56 -29.78
N LYS A 237 -10.86 3.32 -29.70
CA LYS A 237 -11.86 4.24 -30.30
C LYS A 237 -11.88 5.61 -29.60
N LEU A 238 -11.39 5.69 -28.37
CA LEU A 238 -11.29 6.89 -27.56
C LEU A 238 -9.87 7.49 -27.57
N ASN A 239 -8.96 6.99 -28.40
CA ASN A 239 -7.53 7.32 -28.40
C ASN A 239 -6.86 7.16 -27.03
N MET A 240 -7.34 6.24 -26.22
CA MET A 240 -6.86 5.98 -24.86
C MET A 240 -5.82 4.87 -24.87
N GLN A 241 -4.72 5.09 -24.12
CA GLN A 241 -3.66 4.09 -23.95
C GLN A 241 -4.03 3.07 -22.87
N VAL A 242 -3.56 1.83 -23.06
CA VAL A 242 -3.70 0.73 -22.10
C VAL A 242 -2.30 0.23 -21.76
N PHE A 243 -1.88 0.45 -20.52
CA PHE A 243 -0.61 -0.05 -19.98
C PHE A 243 -0.83 -1.37 -19.25
N TYR A 244 0.10 -2.30 -19.42
CA TYR A 244 0.11 -3.55 -18.67
C TYR A 244 1.12 -3.45 -17.53
N ASP A 245 0.63 -3.55 -16.30
CA ASP A 245 1.47 -3.55 -15.10
C ASP A 245 1.81 -4.99 -14.71
N ILE A 246 3.11 -5.26 -14.50
CA ILE A 246 3.62 -6.57 -14.11
C ILE A 246 4.87 -6.45 -13.23
N ASP A 247 4.92 -7.23 -12.16
CA ASP A 247 5.96 -7.19 -11.14
C ASP A 247 6.78 -8.49 -11.01
N ASP A 248 6.46 -9.51 -11.83
CA ASP A 248 7.16 -10.79 -11.89
C ASP A 248 7.41 -11.23 -13.34
N TYR A 249 8.48 -11.97 -13.57
CA TYR A 249 8.81 -12.53 -14.89
C TYR A 249 8.01 -13.79 -15.20
N ILE A 250 6.67 -13.69 -15.27
CA ILE A 250 5.72 -14.79 -15.45
C ILE A 250 5.11 -14.87 -16.87
N PHE A 251 5.66 -14.15 -17.83
CA PHE A 251 5.18 -14.09 -19.23
C PHE A 251 6.12 -14.79 -20.22
N ASN A 252 7.10 -15.53 -19.72
CA ASN A 252 7.99 -16.37 -20.52
C ASN A 252 8.17 -17.72 -19.85
N TYR A 253 7.65 -18.76 -20.50
CA TYR A 253 7.70 -20.11 -20.01
C TYR A 253 9.13 -20.64 -19.80
N GLN A 254 10.09 -20.27 -20.67
CA GLN A 254 11.47 -20.70 -20.53
C GLN A 254 12.13 -20.20 -19.23
N ALA A 255 11.67 -19.05 -18.73
CA ALA A 255 12.21 -18.49 -17.48
C ALA A 255 11.67 -19.19 -16.23
N ILE A 256 10.53 -19.86 -16.33
CA ILE A 256 9.84 -20.49 -15.19
C ILE A 256 9.89 -22.02 -15.20
N LYS A 257 10.35 -22.63 -16.28
CA LYS A 257 10.36 -24.10 -16.44
C LYS A 257 11.21 -24.83 -15.41
N ASP A 258 12.26 -24.17 -14.91
CA ASP A 258 13.22 -24.73 -13.96
C ASP A 258 12.84 -24.46 -12.49
N ILE A 259 11.68 -23.80 -12.24
CA ILE A 259 11.19 -23.56 -10.89
C ILE A 259 10.69 -24.88 -10.28
N GLY A 260 11.38 -25.36 -9.25
CA GLY A 260 11.28 -26.73 -8.74
C GLY A 260 9.91 -27.14 -8.18
N PHE A 261 9.07 -26.18 -7.75
CA PHE A 261 7.73 -26.46 -7.22
C PHE A 261 6.71 -26.83 -8.30
N LEU A 262 6.95 -26.50 -9.59
CA LEU A 262 6.03 -26.76 -10.69
C LEU A 262 6.20 -28.19 -11.19
N LYS A 263 5.22 -29.08 -10.91
CA LYS A 263 5.24 -30.48 -11.36
C LYS A 263 3.91 -30.90 -11.97
N GLY A 264 3.95 -31.77 -12.96
CA GLY A 264 2.79 -32.44 -13.51
C GLY A 264 1.67 -31.53 -14.04
N LYS A 265 0.47 -31.58 -13.46
CA LYS A 265 -0.68 -30.77 -13.85
C LYS A 265 -0.51 -29.29 -13.53
N GLU A 266 0.15 -28.97 -12.42
CA GLU A 266 0.41 -27.58 -12.01
C GLU A 266 1.32 -26.89 -13.02
N TYR A 267 2.34 -27.59 -13.50
CA TYR A 267 3.24 -27.11 -14.55
C TYR A 267 2.48 -26.71 -15.81
N ARG A 268 1.59 -27.58 -16.32
CA ARG A 268 0.78 -27.28 -17.52
C ARG A 268 -0.19 -26.12 -17.31
N ASN A 269 -0.77 -26.02 -16.12
CA ASN A 269 -1.66 -24.91 -15.80
C ASN A 269 -0.87 -23.58 -15.77
N TYR A 270 0.34 -23.61 -15.24
CA TYR A 270 1.20 -22.43 -15.17
C TYR A 270 1.72 -22.02 -16.56
N GLU A 271 2.03 -23.00 -17.42
CA GLU A 271 2.40 -22.77 -18.83
C GLU A 271 1.27 -22.04 -19.57
N ASN A 272 0.05 -22.55 -19.49
CA ASN A 272 -1.12 -21.91 -20.08
C ASN A 272 -1.36 -20.49 -19.52
N TYR A 273 -1.18 -20.30 -18.23
CA TYR A 273 -1.30 -19.01 -17.60
C TYR A 273 -0.24 -18.02 -18.13
N THR A 274 0.99 -18.46 -18.26
CA THR A 274 2.10 -17.69 -18.81
C THR A 274 1.83 -17.23 -20.25
N GLU A 275 1.33 -18.14 -21.09
CA GLU A 275 0.95 -17.83 -22.47
C GLU A 275 -0.19 -16.80 -22.53
N GLN A 276 -1.21 -16.96 -21.68
CA GLN A 276 -2.32 -16.00 -21.60
C GLN A 276 -1.85 -14.60 -21.16
N ILE A 277 -0.98 -14.53 -20.16
CA ILE A 277 -0.35 -13.26 -19.73
C ILE A 277 0.39 -12.62 -20.91
N ARG A 278 1.24 -13.39 -21.61
CA ARG A 278 2.00 -12.89 -22.77
C ARG A 278 1.08 -12.34 -23.85
N ASN A 279 0.05 -13.08 -24.24
CA ASN A 279 -0.93 -12.65 -25.23
C ASN A 279 -1.65 -11.37 -24.82
N CYS A 280 -1.96 -11.20 -23.54
CA CYS A 280 -2.52 -9.98 -22.99
C CYS A 280 -1.53 -8.80 -23.05
N MET A 281 -0.26 -9.03 -22.77
CA MET A 281 0.79 -8.02 -22.86
C MET A 281 0.96 -7.51 -24.29
N GLU A 282 0.96 -8.40 -25.29
CA GLU A 282 1.17 -8.07 -26.71
C GLU A 282 0.19 -7.03 -27.25
N ILE A 283 -1.07 -7.06 -26.80
CA ILE A 283 -2.11 -6.12 -27.26
C ILE A 283 -2.10 -4.78 -26.54
N CYS A 284 -1.33 -4.61 -25.46
CA CYS A 284 -1.22 -3.37 -24.72
C CYS A 284 -0.25 -2.38 -25.39
N ASP A 285 -0.35 -1.09 -25.08
CA ASP A 285 0.45 -0.03 -25.69
C ASP A 285 1.82 0.13 -25.06
N GLY A 286 1.95 -0.20 -23.78
CA GLY A 286 3.18 -0.13 -23.00
C GLY A 286 3.09 -0.90 -21.69
N TYR A 287 4.16 -0.83 -20.93
CA TYR A 287 4.32 -1.62 -19.71
C TYR A 287 4.79 -0.76 -18.54
N ILE A 288 4.29 -1.10 -17.35
CA ILE A 288 4.77 -0.59 -16.07
C ILE A 288 5.35 -1.78 -15.32
N VAL A 289 6.60 -1.66 -14.86
CA VAL A 289 7.31 -2.75 -14.19
C VAL A 289 7.89 -2.31 -12.85
N SER A 290 8.19 -3.29 -11.99
CA SER A 290 8.71 -3.01 -10.64
C SER A 290 10.24 -2.87 -10.57
N THR A 291 10.98 -3.40 -11.55
CA THR A 291 12.45 -3.53 -11.50
C THR A 291 13.11 -3.18 -12.83
N LEU A 292 14.39 -2.78 -12.77
CA LEU A 292 15.22 -2.53 -13.97
C LEU A 292 15.48 -3.81 -14.76
N SER A 293 15.57 -4.94 -14.07
CA SER A 293 15.75 -6.25 -14.69
C SER A 293 14.54 -6.65 -15.51
N LEU A 294 13.32 -6.42 -15.00
CA LEU A 294 12.08 -6.60 -15.77
C LEU A 294 11.99 -5.67 -16.97
N GLU A 295 12.36 -4.40 -16.79
CA GLU A 295 12.41 -3.43 -17.89
C GLU A 295 13.28 -3.94 -19.03
N LYS A 296 14.50 -4.40 -18.71
CA LYS A 296 15.43 -4.94 -19.70
C LYS A 296 14.83 -6.14 -20.45
N VAL A 297 14.31 -7.11 -19.73
CA VAL A 297 13.70 -8.32 -20.31
C VAL A 297 12.50 -7.98 -21.19
N ILE A 298 11.65 -7.05 -20.78
CA ILE A 298 10.47 -6.66 -21.56
C ILE A 298 10.89 -5.89 -22.82
N LYS A 299 11.86 -4.97 -22.74
CA LYS A 299 12.38 -4.27 -23.93
C LYS A 299 12.96 -5.21 -24.97
N GLU A 300 13.61 -6.30 -24.54
CA GLU A 300 14.12 -7.34 -25.42
C GLU A 300 13.00 -8.17 -26.08
N GLN A 301 11.94 -8.51 -25.33
CA GLN A 301 10.86 -9.38 -25.82
C GLN A 301 9.74 -8.64 -26.55
N PHE A 302 9.56 -7.35 -26.29
CA PHE A 302 8.51 -6.51 -26.87
C PHE A 302 9.12 -5.21 -27.43
N PRO A 303 9.96 -5.30 -28.46
CA PRO A 303 10.68 -4.13 -28.99
C PRO A 303 9.71 -3.06 -29.51
N GLY A 304 10.07 -1.80 -29.29
CA GLY A 304 9.28 -0.65 -29.74
C GLY A 304 8.12 -0.25 -28.83
N LYS A 305 7.87 -0.96 -27.74
CA LYS A 305 6.87 -0.57 -26.73
C LYS A 305 7.49 0.34 -25.67
N VAL A 306 6.69 1.25 -25.14
CA VAL A 306 7.07 2.05 -23.97
C VAL A 306 7.14 1.13 -22.75
N VAL A 307 8.24 1.18 -22.01
CA VAL A 307 8.40 0.47 -20.73
C VAL A 307 8.88 1.49 -19.71
N VAL A 308 8.18 1.59 -18.60
CA VAL A 308 8.55 2.48 -17.49
C VAL A 308 8.70 1.68 -16.20
N VAL A 309 9.69 2.03 -15.42
CA VAL A 309 9.92 1.43 -14.10
C VAL A 309 9.17 2.26 -13.06
N ASN A 310 8.28 1.62 -12.31
CA ASN A 310 7.70 2.16 -11.09
C ASN A 310 7.97 1.14 -9.99
N ARG A 311 9.00 1.38 -9.19
CA ARG A 311 9.40 0.47 -8.10
C ARG A 311 8.27 0.25 -7.10
N ASN A 312 8.30 -0.88 -6.44
CA ASN A 312 7.48 -1.08 -5.27
C ASN A 312 7.95 -0.15 -4.15
N VAL A 313 7.03 0.56 -3.55
CA VAL A 313 7.30 1.52 -2.48
C VAL A 313 6.39 1.25 -1.28
N ALA A 314 6.77 1.76 -0.12
CA ALA A 314 5.97 1.65 1.09
C ALA A 314 4.79 2.63 1.02
N SER A 315 3.58 2.12 1.24
CA SER A 315 2.41 2.97 1.41
C SER A 315 2.37 3.57 2.82
N MET A 316 1.59 4.62 2.98
CA MET A 316 1.30 5.22 4.26
C MET A 316 0.68 4.22 5.25
N GLU A 317 -0.19 3.33 4.75
CA GLU A 317 -0.79 2.27 5.56
C GLU A 317 0.27 1.29 6.10
N MET A 318 1.27 0.93 5.29
CA MET A 318 2.38 0.07 5.73
C MET A 318 3.22 0.74 6.82
N VAL A 319 3.53 2.03 6.67
CA VAL A 319 4.25 2.79 7.70
C VAL A 319 3.47 2.82 9.00
N ILE A 320 2.16 3.11 8.96
CA ILE A 320 1.32 3.14 10.16
C ILE A 320 1.27 1.76 10.83
N ALA A 321 1.11 0.68 10.06
CA ALA A 321 1.14 -0.68 10.60
C ALA A 321 2.48 -0.99 11.27
N SER A 322 3.60 -0.53 10.70
CA SER A 322 4.94 -0.73 11.25
C SER A 322 5.19 0.07 12.52
N LEU A 323 4.62 1.26 12.66
CA LEU A 323 4.78 2.11 13.85
C LEU A 323 3.97 1.64 15.07
N THR A 324 3.04 0.72 14.89
CA THR A 324 2.31 0.08 16.00
C THR A 324 3.04 -1.10 16.62
N VAL A 325 4.19 -1.45 16.07
CA VAL A 325 4.96 -2.63 16.49
C VAL A 325 5.87 -2.29 17.66
N GLU A 326 5.80 -3.08 18.73
CA GLU A 326 6.72 -3.02 19.85
C GLU A 326 7.77 -4.13 19.71
N LYS A 327 9.06 -3.76 19.72
CA LYS A 327 10.14 -4.75 19.80
C LYS A 327 10.17 -5.34 21.22
N VAL A 328 10.06 -6.66 21.31
CA VAL A 328 10.23 -7.38 22.57
C VAL A 328 11.70 -7.73 22.73
N HIS A 329 12.31 -7.26 23.81
CA HIS A 329 13.69 -7.67 24.14
C HIS A 329 13.72 -9.15 24.49
N LYS A 330 14.64 -9.88 23.88
CA LYS A 330 14.84 -11.33 24.08
C LYS A 330 16.31 -11.62 24.34
N ASP A 331 16.57 -12.71 25.06
CA ASP A 331 17.94 -13.17 25.31
C ASP A 331 18.51 -13.97 24.12
N ASN A 332 17.64 -14.40 23.19
CA ASN A 332 18.02 -15.15 21.99
C ASN A 332 18.06 -14.26 20.74
N ILE A 333 18.84 -14.65 19.74
CA ILE A 333 18.89 -14.04 18.41
C ILE A 333 17.91 -14.79 17.49
N THR A 334 16.94 -14.10 16.94
CA THR A 334 15.95 -14.69 16.02
C THR A 334 16.26 -14.29 14.58
N ILE A 335 16.51 -15.29 13.74
CA ILE A 335 16.66 -15.14 12.30
C ILE A 335 15.29 -15.36 11.65
N GLY A 336 14.81 -14.42 10.87
CA GLY A 336 13.47 -14.47 10.26
C GLY A 336 13.50 -14.76 8.76
N TYR A 337 12.61 -15.64 8.30
CA TYR A 337 12.35 -15.89 6.89
C TYR A 337 10.84 -15.79 6.62
N PHE A 338 10.44 -14.82 5.80
CA PHE A 338 9.03 -14.51 5.53
C PHE A 338 8.69 -14.75 4.05
N SER A 339 7.77 -15.68 3.78
CA SER A 339 7.42 -16.05 2.40
C SER A 339 5.92 -16.12 2.16
N GLY A 340 5.46 -15.46 1.11
CA GLY A 340 4.05 -15.48 0.72
C GLY A 340 3.61 -16.74 -0.06
N THR A 341 4.56 -17.46 -0.69
CA THR A 341 4.24 -18.55 -1.63
C THR A 341 5.28 -19.68 -1.58
N LYS A 342 4.89 -20.87 -2.02
CA LYS A 342 5.78 -22.05 -2.14
C LYS A 342 6.94 -21.85 -3.14
N THR A 343 6.89 -20.84 -3.98
CA THR A 343 7.96 -20.52 -4.94
C THR A 343 9.30 -20.19 -4.31
N HIS A 344 9.33 -19.97 -3.01
CA HIS A 344 10.51 -19.62 -2.24
C HIS A 344 11.11 -20.77 -1.42
N ASN A 345 10.65 -22.00 -1.64
CA ASN A 345 11.25 -23.16 -0.97
C ASN A 345 12.70 -23.39 -1.43
N ASP A 346 12.92 -23.31 -2.75
CA ASP A 346 14.25 -23.49 -3.35
C ASP A 346 15.20 -22.35 -2.94
N ASP A 347 14.69 -21.12 -2.80
CA ASP A 347 15.44 -19.97 -2.25
C ASP A 347 15.92 -20.26 -0.83
N PHE A 348 15.05 -20.77 0.04
CA PHE A 348 15.41 -21.13 1.42
C PHE A 348 16.40 -22.29 1.48
N GLU A 349 16.19 -23.29 0.62
CA GLU A 349 17.07 -24.46 0.50
C GLU A 349 18.52 -24.05 0.19
N SER A 350 18.71 -22.97 -0.58
CA SER A 350 20.02 -22.48 -1.01
C SER A 350 20.94 -22.02 0.14
N ILE A 351 20.37 -21.72 1.32
CA ILE A 351 21.10 -21.22 2.51
C ILE A 351 20.92 -22.11 3.74
N LYS A 352 20.29 -23.28 3.58
CA LYS A 352 19.99 -24.16 4.72
C LYS A 352 21.24 -24.61 5.48
N GLY A 353 22.33 -24.85 4.77
CA GLY A 353 23.58 -25.32 5.36
C GLY A 353 24.17 -24.33 6.36
N GLU A 354 24.22 -23.07 5.96
CA GLU A 354 24.72 -21.94 6.75
C GLU A 354 23.83 -21.69 7.98
N LEU A 355 22.51 -21.78 7.81
CA LEU A 355 21.55 -21.63 8.91
C LEU A 355 21.69 -22.77 9.92
N LEU A 356 21.75 -24.01 9.46
CA LEU A 356 21.93 -25.18 10.35
C LEU A 356 23.24 -25.11 11.10
N SER A 357 24.35 -24.69 10.45
CA SER A 357 25.65 -24.55 11.09
C SER A 357 25.59 -23.59 12.27
N VAL A 358 25.06 -22.36 12.06
CA VAL A 358 25.01 -21.36 13.14
C VAL A 358 24.06 -21.77 14.27
N MET A 359 22.95 -22.46 13.96
CA MET A 359 21.98 -22.93 14.95
C MET A 359 22.51 -24.10 15.77
N GLN A 360 23.24 -25.05 15.16
CA GLN A 360 23.84 -26.17 15.84
C GLN A 360 25.02 -25.77 16.76
N GLU A 361 25.76 -24.71 16.37
CA GLU A 361 26.85 -24.15 17.17
C GLU A 361 26.37 -23.34 18.38
N ASN A 362 25.12 -22.83 18.36
CA ASN A 362 24.61 -21.95 19.40
C ASN A 362 23.10 -22.10 19.61
N GLU A 363 22.71 -22.65 20.76
CA GLU A 363 21.33 -22.88 21.17
C GLU A 363 20.50 -21.56 21.32
N ASN A 364 21.16 -20.41 21.49
CA ASN A 364 20.52 -19.13 21.58
C ASN A 364 20.09 -18.55 20.21
N ILE A 365 20.41 -19.24 19.10
CA ILE A 365 20.00 -18.82 17.76
C ILE A 365 18.72 -19.54 17.37
N HIS A 366 17.68 -18.78 17.10
CA HIS A 366 16.36 -19.28 16.73
C HIS A 366 16.03 -18.89 15.29
N LEU A 367 15.27 -19.75 14.61
CA LEU A 367 14.73 -19.51 13.28
C LEU A 367 13.21 -19.29 13.37
N LEU A 368 12.74 -18.17 12.86
CA LEU A 368 11.33 -17.86 12.70
C LEU A 368 10.96 -17.93 11.22
N VAL A 369 10.06 -18.84 10.86
CA VAL A 369 9.60 -18.99 9.49
C VAL A 369 8.10 -18.67 9.41
N ALA A 370 7.71 -17.80 8.50
CA ALA A 370 6.30 -17.48 8.30
C ALA A 370 5.89 -17.64 6.83
N GLY A 371 4.71 -18.25 6.62
CA GLY A 371 4.08 -18.40 5.31
C GLY A 371 4.00 -19.84 4.81
N GLN A 372 4.07 -20.00 3.47
CA GLN A 372 3.92 -21.32 2.83
C GLN A 372 5.29 -21.94 2.52
N ILE A 373 6.05 -22.27 3.58
CA ILE A 373 7.37 -22.91 3.48
C ILE A 373 7.30 -24.32 4.06
N GLU A 374 7.88 -25.26 3.34
CA GLU A 374 8.16 -26.62 3.80
C GLU A 374 9.63 -26.69 4.22
N LEU A 375 9.86 -26.76 5.54
CA LEU A 375 11.22 -26.82 6.05
C LEU A 375 11.89 -28.15 5.68
N PRO A 376 13.15 -28.13 5.25
CA PRO A 376 13.94 -29.34 5.03
C PRO A 376 14.01 -30.22 6.29
N ALA A 377 14.05 -31.54 6.09
CA ALA A 377 14.02 -32.51 7.20
C ALA A 377 15.21 -32.36 8.15
N GLU A 378 16.33 -31.81 7.70
CA GLU A 378 17.54 -31.54 8.49
C GLU A 378 17.27 -30.62 9.68
N PHE A 379 16.25 -29.69 9.57
CA PHE A 379 15.87 -28.83 10.69
C PHE A 379 15.23 -29.58 11.87
N ASN A 380 14.87 -30.86 11.69
CA ASN A 380 14.43 -31.70 12.83
C ASN A 380 15.52 -31.82 13.92
N ALA A 381 16.80 -31.69 13.58
CA ALA A 381 17.90 -31.73 14.53
C ALA A 381 17.92 -30.49 15.46
N VAL A 382 17.32 -29.39 15.06
CA VAL A 382 17.25 -28.11 15.79
C VAL A 382 15.81 -27.66 16.00
N LYS A 383 14.86 -28.57 16.03
CA LYS A 383 13.40 -28.26 16.04
C LYS A 383 12.98 -27.35 17.21
N ASP A 384 13.66 -27.43 18.36
CA ASP A 384 13.36 -26.64 19.55
C ASP A 384 13.80 -25.16 19.40
N GLN A 385 14.62 -24.86 18.38
CA GLN A 385 15.05 -23.52 17.99
C GLN A 385 14.23 -22.97 16.81
N VAL A 386 13.19 -23.70 16.33
CA VAL A 386 12.41 -23.29 15.15
C VAL A 386 10.98 -22.95 15.54
N GLU A 387 10.56 -21.74 15.22
CA GLU A 387 9.18 -21.28 15.33
C GLU A 387 8.56 -21.08 13.94
N THR A 388 7.37 -21.65 13.71
CA THR A 388 6.70 -21.54 12.41
C THR A 388 5.33 -20.86 12.54
N PHE A 389 5.06 -19.94 11.62
CA PHE A 389 3.76 -19.26 11.50
C PHE A 389 3.13 -19.55 10.15
N LYS A 390 1.81 -19.65 10.14
CA LYS A 390 1.04 -19.66 8.89
C LYS A 390 1.13 -18.29 8.20
N PHE A 391 0.66 -18.23 6.96
CA PHE A 391 0.49 -16.98 6.25
C PHE A 391 -0.40 -16.02 7.07
N VAL A 392 0.06 -14.78 7.25
CA VAL A 392 -0.65 -13.70 7.94
C VAL A 392 -1.02 -12.60 6.97
N SER A 393 -1.96 -11.74 7.36
CA SER A 393 -2.28 -10.54 6.59
C SER A 393 -1.08 -9.58 6.53
N TRP A 394 -1.03 -8.74 5.54
CA TRP A 394 0.05 -7.76 5.40
C TRP A 394 0.05 -6.72 6.54
N GLN A 395 -1.09 -6.51 7.20
CA GLN A 395 -1.18 -5.65 8.40
C GLN A 395 -0.53 -6.29 9.62
N GLU A 396 -0.55 -7.61 9.71
CA GLU A 396 0.06 -8.38 10.79
C GLU A 396 1.54 -8.70 10.54
N LEU A 397 1.97 -8.69 9.27
CA LEU A 397 3.33 -9.03 8.87
C LEU A 397 4.42 -8.20 9.59
N PRO A 398 4.27 -6.87 9.78
CA PRO A 398 5.24 -6.08 10.54
C PRO A 398 5.46 -6.59 11.97
N HIS A 399 4.42 -7.06 12.64
CA HIS A 399 4.53 -7.63 13.99
C HIS A 399 5.30 -8.95 14.02
N LEU A 400 5.25 -9.75 12.96
CA LEU A 400 6.05 -10.96 12.85
C LEU A 400 7.50 -10.64 12.49
N ILE A 401 7.73 -9.75 11.52
CA ILE A 401 9.08 -9.36 11.12
C ILE A 401 9.84 -8.75 12.30
N ALA A 402 9.18 -7.94 13.12
CA ALA A 402 9.81 -7.31 14.29
C ALA A 402 10.19 -8.27 15.41
N LYS A 403 9.72 -9.53 15.37
CA LYS A 403 10.22 -10.59 16.25
C LYS A 403 11.62 -11.10 15.84
N ALA A 404 12.02 -10.83 14.60
CA ALA A 404 13.35 -11.21 14.12
C ALA A 404 14.38 -10.12 14.40
N ASP A 405 15.63 -10.53 14.63
CA ASP A 405 16.82 -9.69 14.76
C ASP A 405 17.54 -9.56 13.41
N ILE A 406 17.35 -10.52 12.51
CA ILE A 406 17.92 -10.57 11.17
C ILE A 406 16.86 -11.10 10.23
N ASN A 407 16.60 -10.40 9.12
CA ASN A 407 15.72 -10.84 8.04
C ASN A 407 16.54 -11.46 6.90
N LEU A 408 16.04 -12.56 6.32
CA LEU A 408 16.68 -13.23 5.21
C LEU A 408 15.93 -13.02 3.90
N MET A 409 16.68 -12.78 2.83
CA MET A 409 16.18 -12.65 1.46
C MET A 409 17.06 -13.44 0.49
N PRO A 410 17.17 -14.78 0.66
CA PRO A 410 17.86 -15.61 -0.32
C PRO A 410 17.07 -15.63 -1.62
N LEU A 411 17.76 -15.67 -2.74
CA LEU A 411 17.23 -15.86 -4.08
C LEU A 411 18.18 -16.76 -4.86
N GLU A 412 17.62 -17.71 -5.60
CA GLU A 412 18.39 -18.52 -6.54
C GLU A 412 18.94 -17.69 -7.70
N ASN A 413 20.01 -18.19 -8.32
CA ASN A 413 20.64 -17.52 -9.46
C ASN A 413 19.93 -17.89 -10.77
N SER A 414 18.85 -17.21 -11.10
CA SER A 414 18.15 -17.31 -12.38
C SER A 414 17.61 -15.96 -12.83
N ILE A 415 17.31 -15.83 -14.11
CA ILE A 415 16.70 -14.61 -14.68
C ILE A 415 15.33 -14.30 -14.02
N PHE A 416 14.60 -15.32 -13.59
CA PHE A 416 13.34 -15.16 -12.85
C PHE A 416 13.59 -14.46 -11.51
N HIS A 417 14.60 -14.90 -10.76
CA HIS A 417 14.96 -14.32 -9.46
C HIS A 417 15.68 -12.96 -9.60
N GLU A 418 16.39 -12.76 -10.71
CA GLU A 418 16.97 -11.44 -11.06
C GLU A 418 15.89 -10.37 -11.19
N CYS A 419 14.69 -10.73 -11.66
CA CYS A 419 13.57 -9.82 -11.83
C CYS A 419 12.76 -9.53 -10.54
N LYS A 420 13.09 -10.16 -9.40
CA LYS A 420 12.40 -9.97 -8.12
C LYS A 420 12.70 -8.59 -7.52
N SER A 421 11.68 -7.97 -6.96
CA SER A 421 11.80 -6.69 -6.26
C SER A 421 12.27 -6.85 -4.81
N GLU A 422 12.73 -5.76 -4.24
CA GLU A 422 13.29 -5.61 -2.90
C GLU A 422 12.28 -5.61 -1.74
N ASN A 423 11.06 -6.07 -1.94
CA ASN A 423 9.96 -5.98 -0.96
C ASN A 423 10.32 -6.48 0.43
N LYS A 424 11.01 -7.65 0.55
CA LYS A 424 11.39 -8.21 1.84
C LYS A 424 12.37 -7.32 2.61
N TRP A 425 13.30 -6.65 1.90
CA TRP A 425 14.20 -5.67 2.49
C TRP A 425 13.44 -4.43 2.97
N MET A 426 12.55 -3.89 2.15
CA MET A 426 11.73 -2.73 2.48
C MET A 426 10.80 -3.03 3.68
N GLU A 427 10.10 -4.16 3.68
CA GLU A 427 9.20 -4.56 4.77
C GLU A 427 9.96 -4.73 6.09
N ALA A 428 11.16 -5.32 6.07
CA ALA A 428 12.01 -5.48 7.25
C ALA A 428 12.57 -4.13 7.75
N ALA A 429 12.99 -3.26 6.83
CA ALA A 429 13.50 -1.95 7.16
C ALA A 429 12.45 -1.07 7.86
N LEU A 430 11.17 -1.17 7.50
CA LEU A 430 10.08 -0.43 8.14
C LEU A 430 9.94 -0.74 9.65
N VAL A 431 10.36 -1.91 10.09
CA VAL A 431 10.34 -2.31 11.51
C VAL A 431 11.74 -2.39 12.14
N ASN A 432 12.72 -1.74 11.52
CA ASN A 432 14.11 -1.71 11.97
C ASN A 432 14.73 -3.11 12.15
N VAL A 433 14.58 -3.98 11.16
CA VAL A 433 15.23 -5.29 11.08
C VAL A 433 16.20 -5.32 9.90
N PRO A 434 17.51 -5.58 10.11
CA PRO A 434 18.48 -5.62 9.03
C PRO A 434 18.27 -6.85 8.15
N THR A 435 18.53 -6.71 6.86
CA THR A 435 18.36 -7.80 5.88
C THR A 435 19.71 -8.28 5.35
N ILE A 436 19.85 -9.62 5.25
CA ILE A 436 20.87 -10.27 4.43
C ILE A 436 20.17 -10.84 3.20
N ALA A 437 20.67 -10.51 2.00
CA ALA A 437 20.06 -10.90 0.73
C ALA A 437 21.09 -11.55 -0.21
N SER A 438 20.61 -12.37 -1.13
CA SER A 438 21.42 -12.83 -2.27
C SER A 438 21.84 -11.65 -3.14
N ARG A 439 23.10 -11.66 -3.62
CA ARG A 439 23.60 -10.64 -4.53
C ARG A 439 23.25 -10.97 -5.97
N ASN A 440 22.33 -10.27 -6.54
CA ASN A 440 22.07 -10.19 -7.98
C ASN A 440 22.14 -8.73 -8.44
N ASN A 441 22.04 -8.47 -9.76
CA ASN A 441 22.19 -7.10 -10.28
C ASN A 441 21.05 -6.19 -9.80
N GLU A 442 19.82 -6.70 -9.71
CA GLU A 442 18.68 -5.90 -9.25
C GLU A 442 18.85 -5.48 -7.80
N LEU A 443 19.08 -6.44 -6.88
CA LEU A 443 19.25 -6.13 -5.46
C LEU A 443 20.53 -5.31 -5.20
N ALA A 444 21.59 -5.51 -5.99
CA ALA A 444 22.80 -4.70 -5.90
C ALA A 444 22.62 -3.27 -6.41
N SER A 445 21.61 -3.00 -7.24
CA SER A 445 21.23 -1.65 -7.63
C SER A 445 20.45 -0.89 -6.56
N VAL A 446 19.90 -1.64 -5.58
CA VAL A 446 19.03 -1.12 -4.53
C VAL A 446 19.72 -1.12 -3.18
N ILE A 447 20.21 -2.27 -2.70
CA ILE A 447 20.79 -2.44 -1.37
C ILE A 447 22.26 -2.03 -1.39
N ARG A 448 22.65 -1.13 -0.50
CA ARG A 448 24.04 -0.70 -0.29
C ARG A 448 24.70 -1.66 0.69
N ASP A 449 25.53 -2.56 0.15
CA ASP A 449 26.18 -3.64 0.92
C ASP A 449 27.01 -3.09 2.08
N GLY A 450 26.67 -3.49 3.31
CA GLY A 450 27.30 -3.04 4.55
C GLY A 450 26.80 -1.70 5.12
N GLU A 451 25.87 -1.00 4.42
CA GLU A 451 25.30 0.27 4.89
C GLU A 451 23.83 0.11 5.32
N ASP A 452 22.98 -0.43 4.43
CA ASP A 452 21.54 -0.58 4.65
C ASP A 452 21.03 -2.03 4.44
N GLY A 453 21.95 -2.98 4.31
CA GLY A 453 21.74 -4.40 4.20
C GLY A 453 23.05 -5.10 3.86
N PHE A 454 23.02 -6.43 3.83
CA PHE A 454 24.13 -7.23 3.32
C PHE A 454 23.73 -7.99 2.06
N LEU A 455 24.69 -8.12 1.12
CA LEU A 455 24.52 -8.84 -0.14
C LEU A 455 25.55 -9.99 -0.24
N CYS A 456 25.09 -11.23 -0.36
CA CYS A 456 25.90 -12.44 -0.40
C CYS A 456 25.91 -13.08 -1.79
N LYS A 457 27.09 -13.43 -2.29
CA LYS A 457 27.30 -14.08 -3.59
C LYS A 457 27.33 -15.61 -3.50
N ASN A 458 27.76 -16.13 -2.38
CA ASN A 458 28.03 -17.55 -2.14
C ASN A 458 27.84 -17.91 -0.66
N SER A 459 27.94 -19.20 -0.34
CA SER A 459 27.80 -19.76 0.99
C SER A 459 28.74 -19.16 2.01
N GLU A 460 30.01 -18.91 1.62
CA GLU A 460 31.00 -18.32 2.49
C GLU A 460 30.60 -16.91 2.95
N GLU A 461 30.15 -16.07 2.03
CA GLU A 461 29.66 -14.72 2.35
C GLU A 461 28.40 -14.77 3.23
N TRP A 462 27.48 -15.73 2.99
CA TRP A 462 26.31 -15.94 3.83
C TRP A 462 26.73 -16.30 5.27
N ALA A 463 27.62 -17.28 5.44
CA ALA A 463 28.13 -17.68 6.76
C ALA A 463 28.84 -16.51 7.47
N GLU A 464 29.72 -15.78 6.78
CA GLU A 464 30.41 -14.61 7.32
C GLU A 464 29.42 -13.54 7.83
N LYS A 465 28.48 -13.12 6.97
CA LYS A 465 27.57 -12.00 7.28
C LYS A 465 26.52 -12.39 8.31
N LEU A 466 26.05 -13.63 8.32
CA LEU A 466 25.23 -14.18 9.42
C LEU A 466 25.96 -14.08 10.75
N ASN A 467 27.17 -14.65 10.83
CA ASN A 467 27.98 -14.61 12.06
C ASN A 467 28.29 -13.19 12.51
N LYS A 468 28.53 -12.26 11.57
CA LYS A 468 28.78 -10.86 11.87
C LYS A 468 27.58 -10.19 12.52
N LEU A 469 26.38 -10.36 11.96
CA LEU A 469 25.14 -9.79 12.55
C LEU A 469 24.72 -10.52 13.82
N ILE A 470 24.97 -11.81 13.98
CA ILE A 470 24.70 -12.56 15.21
C ILE A 470 25.52 -11.99 16.38
N ARG A 471 26.81 -11.72 16.17
CA ARG A 471 27.73 -11.31 17.24
C ARG A 471 27.70 -9.81 17.56
N ASP A 472 27.30 -8.96 16.63
CA ASP A 472 27.39 -7.50 16.76
C ASP A 472 25.99 -6.84 16.71
N GLU A 473 25.43 -6.59 17.89
CA GLU A 473 24.15 -5.90 18.05
C GLU A 473 24.21 -4.45 17.56
N SER A 474 25.34 -3.76 17.80
CA SER A 474 25.52 -2.37 17.38
C SER A 474 25.45 -2.26 15.85
N LEU A 475 26.10 -3.20 15.15
CA LEU A 475 26.06 -3.29 13.69
C LEU A 475 24.64 -3.62 13.18
N ARG A 476 23.92 -4.56 13.85
CA ARG A 476 22.53 -4.86 13.50
C ARG A 476 21.68 -3.58 13.56
N ASN A 477 21.78 -2.85 14.65
CA ASN A 477 21.02 -1.62 14.86
C ASN A 477 21.42 -0.50 13.88
N GLN A 478 22.69 -0.37 13.56
CA GLN A 478 23.19 0.61 12.58
C GLN A 478 22.63 0.34 11.18
N ILE A 479 22.74 -0.89 10.67
CA ILE A 479 22.25 -1.28 9.34
C ILE A 479 20.73 -1.13 9.27
N ALA A 480 20.01 -1.58 10.30
CA ALA A 480 18.55 -1.47 10.36
C ALA A 480 18.10 0.00 10.34
N SER A 481 18.74 0.87 11.12
CA SER A 481 18.41 2.30 11.18
C SER A 481 18.73 3.00 9.86
N SER A 482 19.84 2.64 9.20
CA SER A 482 20.20 3.17 7.88
C SER A 482 19.18 2.76 6.82
N ALA A 483 18.76 1.49 6.80
CA ALA A 483 17.73 0.98 5.91
C ALA A 483 16.40 1.70 6.16
N HIS A 484 15.97 1.80 7.42
CA HIS A 484 14.73 2.50 7.79
C HIS A 484 14.72 3.96 7.33
N ALA A 485 15.79 4.69 7.63
CA ALA A 485 15.91 6.11 7.24
C ALA A 485 15.83 6.28 5.70
N ARG A 486 16.43 5.34 4.97
CA ARG A 486 16.38 5.36 3.51
C ARG A 486 15.00 5.03 2.96
N ILE A 487 14.29 4.03 3.51
CA ILE A 487 12.91 3.75 3.12
C ILE A 487 12.02 4.97 3.32
N MET A 488 12.10 5.59 4.49
CA MET A 488 11.30 6.78 4.80
C MET A 488 11.61 7.99 3.91
N LYS A 489 12.80 8.04 3.31
CA LYS A 489 13.23 9.13 2.44
C LYS A 489 13.04 8.86 0.95
N GLU A 490 13.29 7.62 0.48
CA GLU A 490 13.45 7.32 -0.94
C GLU A 490 12.45 6.27 -1.47
N TYR A 491 11.70 5.59 -0.59
CA TYR A 491 10.81 4.46 -0.95
C TYR A 491 9.38 4.66 -0.47
N MET A 492 8.92 5.91 -0.39
CA MET A 492 7.54 6.22 -0.04
C MET A 492 6.69 6.50 -1.28
N THR A 493 5.39 6.41 -1.14
CA THR A 493 4.44 6.76 -2.22
C THR A 493 4.47 8.22 -2.66
N ASP A 494 5.23 9.08 -1.95
CA ASP A 494 5.47 10.47 -2.37
C ASP A 494 6.37 10.59 -3.60
N ASP A 495 7.24 9.59 -3.83
CA ASP A 495 8.32 9.60 -4.81
C ASP A 495 7.96 8.86 -6.11
N MET A 496 6.85 9.23 -6.74
CA MET A 496 6.53 8.72 -8.07
C MET A 496 7.48 9.30 -9.13
N GLU A 497 8.13 8.43 -9.91
CA GLU A 497 8.97 8.88 -11.02
C GLU A 497 8.17 9.62 -12.08
N MET A 498 8.67 10.80 -12.48
CA MET A 498 7.99 11.66 -13.45
C MET A 498 7.83 11.01 -14.83
N GLU A 499 8.69 10.05 -15.18
CA GLU A 499 8.58 9.29 -16.42
C GLU A 499 7.34 8.40 -16.43
N THR A 500 7.09 7.68 -15.34
CA THR A 500 5.90 6.84 -15.14
C THR A 500 4.63 7.69 -15.24
N LEU A 501 4.63 8.83 -14.54
CA LEU A 501 3.50 9.75 -14.57
C LEU A 501 3.20 10.26 -15.98
N ARG A 502 4.23 10.71 -16.72
CA ARG A 502 4.09 11.18 -18.12
C ARG A 502 3.61 10.07 -19.06
N ALA A 503 4.04 8.83 -18.85
CA ALA A 503 3.59 7.71 -19.66
C ALA A 503 2.11 7.42 -19.46
N ILE A 504 1.66 7.36 -18.18
CA ILE A 504 0.28 7.02 -17.81
C ILE A 504 -0.71 8.14 -18.24
N LEU A 505 -0.28 9.40 -18.34
CA LEU A 505 -1.17 10.55 -18.57
C LEU A 505 -1.17 11.09 -20.01
N LYS A 506 -0.34 10.53 -20.90
CA LYS A 506 -0.38 10.82 -22.34
C LYS A 506 -1.62 10.24 -23.00
#